data_d071d01975dccafe89943165166deef4
#
_entry.id   d071d01975dccafe89943165166deef4
#
_cell.length_a   1.000
_cell.length_b   1.000
_cell.length_c   1.000
_cell.angle_alpha   90.00
_cell.angle_beta   90.00
_cell.angle_gamma   90.00
#
_symmetry.space_group_name_H-M   'P 1'
#
loop_
_entity.id
_entity.type
_entity.pdbx_description
1 polymer ?
#
loop_
_entity_poly.entity_id
_entity_poly.type
_entity_poly.pdbx_seq_one_letter_code
_entity_poly.pdbx_strand_id
1 'polypeptide(L)'
;MAASPALDVPPEPPFKRRKTTPEPPSQMDTSDDSSAPLVADLAEQLDAQERKKYIKGKKLGSGQYADVFEAHLISDTRKLVAIKKIKVGPEVKEFGISYDSLREIKFLQELDHPNIIKLYAVFSTKNQNLNLVLEHLPQGDLLKLIQDTQSISYTPADIKSWMLMLQRAVYFCHANGVLHRDIKPNNLLIAANGEIKLADFGLARAMADPWQPMTYNTITIWYRPPELFYQAQHYGGAVDVWSCGCVFAELIARDVLFKAWPENEINMVKLICEKVGTPTEENWPGVTKLRGYLAPEIIPVKSKDDWIVAFRSIGELGVDLLIKMLALDPRVRLTAEGVLRHPFWTSDPRPSKLENLPKKGGGAETMGESLKQRGGELPRDGDANGSGGGRGDKVARKIDFGAMK
;
A
#
# COMPACT_ATOMS: atom_id res chain seq x y z
N MET A 1 -1.57 -15.22 -40.30
CA MET A 1 -1.09 -14.38 -39.20
C MET A 1 -2.29 -13.60 -38.68
N ALA A 2 -2.98 -14.11 -37.66
CA ALA A 2 -4.15 -13.49 -37.08
C ALA A 2 -3.70 -12.64 -35.88
N ALA A 3 -3.96 -11.35 -35.94
CA ALA A 3 -3.72 -10.41 -34.85
C ALA A 3 -4.60 -10.78 -33.65
N SER A 4 -3.99 -11.03 -32.50
CA SER A 4 -4.70 -11.19 -31.23
C SER A 4 -5.37 -9.88 -30.87
N PRO A 5 -6.61 -9.90 -30.35
CA PRO A 5 -7.28 -8.69 -29.92
C PRO A 5 -6.55 -8.09 -28.73
N ALA A 6 -6.19 -6.82 -28.85
CA ALA A 6 -5.80 -5.99 -27.71
C ALA A 6 -6.91 -6.07 -26.67
N LEU A 7 -6.54 -6.31 -25.40
CA LEU A 7 -7.46 -6.09 -24.29
C LEU A 7 -7.76 -4.59 -24.26
N ASP A 8 -8.86 -4.19 -24.89
CA ASP A 8 -9.47 -2.88 -24.70
C ASP A 8 -9.82 -2.77 -23.21
N VAL A 9 -8.94 -2.16 -22.44
CA VAL A 9 -9.30 -1.56 -21.16
C VAL A 9 -9.90 -0.22 -21.55
N PRO A 10 -11.22 -0.05 -21.52
CA PRO A 10 -11.81 1.24 -21.80
C PRO A 10 -11.26 2.23 -20.77
N PRO A 11 -10.87 3.45 -21.14
CA PRO A 11 -10.60 4.49 -20.18
C PRO A 11 -11.89 4.70 -19.38
N GLU A 12 -11.86 4.40 -18.08
CA GLU A 12 -12.95 4.79 -17.20
C GLU A 12 -13.14 6.31 -17.34
N PRO A 13 -14.39 6.76 -17.57
CA PRO A 13 -14.67 8.18 -17.72
C PRO A 13 -14.21 8.91 -16.43
N PRO A 14 -13.69 10.13 -16.53
CA PRO A 14 -13.33 10.90 -15.36
C PRO A 14 -14.60 11.10 -14.52
N PHE A 15 -14.63 10.47 -13.35
CA PHE A 15 -15.72 10.61 -12.40
C PHE A 15 -15.87 12.09 -12.06
N LYS A 16 -17.04 12.64 -12.37
CA LYS A 16 -17.40 14.00 -12.01
C LYS A 16 -17.42 14.09 -10.48
N ARG A 17 -16.43 14.79 -9.94
CA ARG A 17 -16.44 15.24 -8.54
C ARG A 17 -17.80 15.85 -8.24
N ARG A 18 -18.57 15.28 -7.33
CA ARG A 18 -19.75 15.94 -6.79
C ARG A 18 -19.28 17.22 -6.11
N LYS A 19 -19.39 18.34 -6.83
CA LYS A 19 -19.27 19.65 -6.24
C LYS A 19 -20.49 19.86 -5.34
N THR A 20 -20.37 19.54 -4.08
CA THR A 20 -21.19 20.19 -3.07
C THR A 20 -20.60 21.56 -2.85
N THR A 21 -21.01 22.53 -3.65
CA THR A 21 -20.85 23.93 -3.33
C THR A 21 -21.78 24.20 -2.15
N PRO A 22 -21.28 24.61 -0.98
CA PRO A 22 -22.16 25.17 0.03
C PRO A 22 -22.67 26.51 -0.52
N GLU A 23 -23.97 26.67 -0.58
CA GLU A 23 -24.58 27.99 -0.77
C GLU A 23 -24.09 28.91 0.34
N PRO A 24 -23.78 30.20 0.01
CA PRO A 24 -23.43 31.16 1.05
C PRO A 24 -24.62 31.30 2.02
N PRO A 25 -24.38 31.32 3.33
CA PRO A 25 -25.44 31.51 4.29
C PRO A 25 -26.12 32.84 4.04
N SER A 26 -27.44 32.83 3.79
CA SER A 26 -28.29 33.99 3.89
C SER A 26 -28.15 34.60 5.28
N GLN A 27 -28.02 35.94 5.33
CA GLN A 27 -27.90 36.70 6.55
C GLN A 27 -28.94 36.20 7.59
N MET A 28 -28.45 35.60 8.67
CA MET A 28 -29.25 35.26 9.81
C MET A 28 -29.27 36.46 10.76
N ASP A 29 -30.50 36.90 11.08
CA ASP A 29 -30.78 37.83 12.15
C ASP A 29 -30.18 37.33 13.48
N THR A 30 -29.42 38.19 14.12
CA THR A 30 -28.84 37.95 15.45
C THR A 30 -29.92 38.07 16.52
N SER A 31 -30.62 36.98 16.80
CA SER A 31 -31.36 36.79 18.04
C SER A 31 -31.81 35.35 18.19
N ASP A 32 -31.01 34.52 18.82
CA ASP A 32 -31.36 33.48 19.80
C ASP A 32 -30.17 32.62 20.16
N ASP A 33 -29.61 32.82 21.33
CA ASP A 33 -28.48 32.09 21.93
C ASP A 33 -28.89 30.68 22.48
N SER A 34 -30.02 30.11 21.98
CA SER A 34 -30.55 28.83 22.45
C SER A 34 -30.26 27.62 21.54
N SER A 35 -29.58 27.79 20.38
CA SER A 35 -29.40 26.71 19.40
C SER A 35 -28.11 25.88 19.58
N ALA A 36 -27.09 26.40 20.26
CA ALA A 36 -25.81 25.69 20.45
C ALA A 36 -25.93 24.38 21.28
N PRO A 37 -26.73 24.29 22.36
CA PRO A 37 -26.91 23.05 23.11
C PRO A 37 -27.63 21.95 22.32
N LEU A 38 -28.58 22.31 21.45
CA LEU A 38 -29.37 21.37 20.67
C LEU A 38 -28.54 20.66 19.54
N VAL A 39 -27.61 21.37 18.94
CA VAL A 39 -26.76 20.80 17.88
C VAL A 39 -25.72 19.83 18.46
N ALA A 40 -25.13 20.17 19.62
CA ALA A 40 -24.18 19.29 20.31
C ALA A 40 -24.88 18.01 20.81
N ASP A 41 -26.10 18.10 21.31
CA ASP A 41 -26.90 16.95 21.74
C ASP A 41 -27.29 16.04 20.57
N LEU A 42 -27.64 16.60 19.41
CA LEU A 42 -27.96 15.84 18.22
C LEU A 42 -26.74 15.07 17.69
N ALA A 43 -25.54 15.67 17.65
CA ALA A 43 -24.32 15.01 17.24
C ALA A 43 -23.98 13.83 18.16
N GLU A 44 -24.10 14.00 19.48
CA GLU A 44 -23.87 12.93 20.45
C GLU A 44 -24.90 11.79 20.30
N GLN A 45 -26.16 12.12 20.01
CA GLN A 45 -27.20 11.14 19.76
C GLN A 45 -26.89 10.32 18.47
N LEU A 46 -26.48 10.97 17.38
CA LEU A 46 -26.13 10.31 16.13
C LEU A 46 -24.91 9.39 16.32
N ASP A 47 -23.88 9.84 17.02
CA ASP A 47 -22.71 9.04 17.35
C ASP A 47 -23.10 7.82 18.21
N ALA A 48 -23.99 8.00 19.19
CA ALA A 48 -24.48 6.93 20.03
C ALA A 48 -25.33 5.91 19.24
N GLN A 49 -26.14 6.38 18.29
CA GLN A 49 -26.91 5.51 17.38
C GLN A 49 -26.00 4.72 16.48
N GLU A 50 -24.98 5.36 15.86
CA GLU A 50 -24.02 4.66 15.00
C GLU A 50 -23.25 3.60 15.78
N ARG A 51 -22.72 3.94 16.96
CA ARG A 51 -22.00 3.01 17.82
C ARG A 51 -22.82 1.78 18.21
N LYS A 52 -24.12 1.94 18.46
CA LYS A 52 -25.03 0.84 18.83
C LYS A 52 -25.22 -0.20 17.72
N LYS A 53 -24.85 0.09 16.48
CA LYS A 53 -24.96 -0.86 15.36
C LYS A 53 -23.93 -1.99 15.41
N TYR A 54 -22.88 -1.86 16.23
CA TYR A 54 -21.73 -2.77 16.22
C TYR A 54 -21.50 -3.43 17.57
N ILE A 55 -21.27 -4.73 17.57
CA ILE A 55 -20.76 -5.49 18.71
C ILE A 55 -19.25 -5.64 18.53
N LYS A 56 -18.49 -5.03 19.44
CA LYS A 56 -17.04 -5.08 19.44
C LYS A 56 -16.54 -6.46 19.84
N GLY A 57 -15.64 -7.03 19.04
CA GLY A 57 -15.00 -8.31 19.24
C GLY A 57 -13.54 -8.20 19.69
N LYS A 58 -12.71 -9.13 19.20
CA LYS A 58 -11.28 -9.21 19.55
C LYS A 58 -10.48 -8.05 18.99
N LYS A 59 -9.35 -7.76 19.64
CA LYS A 59 -8.36 -6.79 19.14
C LYS A 59 -7.56 -7.43 18.01
N LEU A 60 -7.55 -6.80 16.82
CA LEU A 60 -6.81 -7.25 15.65
C LEU A 60 -5.38 -6.70 15.62
N GLY A 61 -5.17 -5.48 16.15
CA GLY A 61 -3.88 -4.83 16.16
C GLY A 61 -3.82 -3.63 17.09
N SER A 62 -2.60 -3.22 17.43
CA SER A 62 -2.30 -2.04 18.22
C SER A 62 -1.08 -1.35 17.62
N GLY A 63 -1.24 -0.10 17.25
CA GLY A 63 -0.15 0.78 16.81
C GLY A 63 0.02 1.96 17.75
N GLN A 64 0.96 2.82 17.43
CA GLN A 64 1.23 4.05 18.17
C GLN A 64 -0.01 4.97 18.18
N TYR A 65 -0.69 5.10 17.04
CA TYR A 65 -1.74 6.08 16.79
C TYR A 65 -3.16 5.51 16.88
N ALA A 66 -3.34 4.19 16.82
CA ALA A 66 -4.65 3.57 16.82
C ALA A 66 -4.64 2.14 17.34
N ASP A 67 -5.79 1.70 17.85
CA ASP A 67 -6.11 0.30 18.12
C ASP A 67 -7.19 -0.17 17.14
N VAL A 68 -7.02 -1.34 16.55
CA VAL A 68 -7.98 -1.93 15.62
C VAL A 68 -8.67 -3.14 16.26
N PHE A 69 -9.99 -3.19 16.15
CA PHE A 69 -10.82 -4.26 16.70
C PHE A 69 -11.70 -4.85 15.60
N GLU A 70 -11.89 -6.15 15.66
CA GLU A 70 -12.98 -6.81 14.93
C GLU A 70 -14.31 -6.42 15.54
N ALA A 71 -15.35 -6.28 14.74
CA ALA A 71 -16.70 -6.06 15.21
C ALA A 71 -17.71 -6.71 14.26
N HIS A 72 -18.89 -7.03 14.81
CA HIS A 72 -20.02 -7.57 14.06
C HIS A 72 -21.11 -6.51 13.95
N LEU A 73 -21.78 -6.46 12.81
CA LEU A 73 -22.98 -5.65 12.66
C LEU A 73 -24.15 -6.34 13.39
N ILE A 74 -24.88 -5.65 14.26
CA ILE A 74 -25.99 -6.24 15.03
C ILE A 74 -27.13 -6.74 14.11
N SER A 75 -27.41 -6.00 13.03
CA SER A 75 -28.45 -6.37 12.06
C SER A 75 -28.08 -7.61 11.22
N ASP A 76 -26.78 -7.92 11.10
CA ASP A 76 -26.28 -9.13 10.42
C ASP A 76 -24.94 -9.52 11.05
N THR A 77 -24.97 -10.43 12.01
CA THR A 77 -23.79 -10.90 12.75
C THR A 77 -22.75 -11.60 11.89
N ARG A 78 -23.09 -12.00 10.66
CA ARG A 78 -22.14 -12.56 9.68
C ARG A 78 -21.31 -11.48 9.02
N LYS A 79 -21.78 -10.21 9.06
CA LYS A 79 -21.08 -9.08 8.46
C LYS A 79 -20.04 -8.54 9.44
N LEU A 80 -18.78 -8.90 9.19
CA LEU A 80 -17.63 -8.41 9.94
C LEU A 80 -17.16 -7.05 9.42
N VAL A 81 -16.76 -6.19 10.36
CA VAL A 81 -16.12 -4.90 10.10
C VAL A 81 -14.88 -4.76 11.00
N ALA A 82 -13.99 -3.85 10.65
CA ALA A 82 -12.87 -3.46 11.50
C ALA A 82 -13.14 -2.06 12.08
N ILE A 83 -13.03 -1.90 13.41
CA ILE A 83 -13.14 -0.58 14.05
C ILE A 83 -11.75 -0.10 14.45
N LYS A 84 -11.24 0.91 13.71
CA LYS A 84 -10.00 1.61 14.02
C LYS A 84 -10.29 2.74 15.00
N LYS A 85 -9.92 2.53 16.27
CA LYS A 85 -10.04 3.53 17.32
C LYS A 85 -8.78 4.38 17.37
N ILE A 86 -8.89 5.64 17.03
CA ILE A 86 -7.79 6.60 17.07
C ILE A 86 -7.46 6.93 18.53
N LYS A 87 -6.18 6.89 18.88
CA LYS A 87 -5.69 7.24 20.21
C LYS A 87 -5.56 8.76 20.32
N VAL A 88 -6.16 9.33 21.35
CA VAL A 88 -6.04 10.75 21.65
C VAL A 88 -4.74 10.97 22.42
N GLY A 89 -3.73 11.53 21.75
CA GLY A 89 -2.49 11.97 22.41
C GLY A 89 -2.70 13.19 23.32
N PRO A 90 -1.72 13.53 24.15
CA PRO A 90 -1.80 14.72 25.03
C PRO A 90 -2.08 16.01 24.25
N GLU A 91 -1.45 16.17 23.10
CA GLU A 91 -1.60 17.33 22.20
C GLU A 91 -3.03 17.44 21.62
N VAL A 92 -3.67 16.30 21.34
CA VAL A 92 -5.04 16.27 20.79
C VAL A 92 -6.09 16.62 21.84
N LYS A 93 -5.80 16.38 23.12
CA LYS A 93 -6.70 16.82 24.22
C LYS A 93 -6.85 18.33 24.28
N GLU A 94 -5.83 19.06 23.86
CA GLU A 94 -5.80 20.52 23.86
C GLU A 94 -6.38 21.11 22.56
N PHE A 95 -6.18 20.45 21.40
CA PHE A 95 -6.51 20.99 20.07
C PHE A 95 -7.63 20.21 19.34
N GLY A 96 -8.18 19.13 19.90
CA GLY A 96 -9.26 18.35 19.30
C GLY A 96 -8.77 17.19 18.41
N ILE A 97 -9.35 16.98 17.22
CA ILE A 97 -9.07 15.86 16.33
C ILE A 97 -7.77 16.15 15.54
N SER A 98 -6.89 15.13 15.39
CA SER A 98 -5.65 15.29 14.61
C SER A 98 -5.94 15.51 13.11
N TYR A 99 -5.13 16.35 12.49
CA TYR A 99 -5.23 16.60 11.04
C TYR A 99 -5.09 15.34 10.20
N ASP A 100 -4.26 14.37 10.63
CA ASP A 100 -4.05 13.11 9.92
C ASP A 100 -5.32 12.25 9.94
N SER A 101 -6.03 12.22 11.08
CA SER A 101 -7.33 11.52 11.18
C SER A 101 -8.41 12.16 10.32
N LEU A 102 -8.45 13.49 10.26
CA LEU A 102 -9.38 14.21 9.38
C LEU A 102 -9.08 13.96 7.89
N ARG A 103 -7.80 13.91 7.52
CA ARG A 103 -7.38 13.56 6.15
C ARG A 103 -7.76 12.12 5.79
N GLU A 104 -7.49 11.17 6.68
CA GLU A 104 -7.85 9.77 6.45
C GLU A 104 -9.36 9.62 6.18
N ILE A 105 -10.20 10.23 7.02
CA ILE A 105 -11.66 10.22 6.83
C ILE A 105 -12.03 10.85 5.48
N LYS A 106 -11.55 12.06 5.22
CA LYS A 106 -11.87 12.80 4.00
C LYS A 106 -11.57 11.97 2.75
N PHE A 107 -10.33 11.45 2.65
CA PHE A 107 -9.93 10.69 1.46
C PHE A 107 -10.67 9.36 1.35
N LEU A 108 -10.90 8.64 2.46
CA LEU A 108 -11.65 7.40 2.43
C LEU A 108 -13.15 7.59 2.12
N GLN A 109 -13.70 8.78 2.35
CA GLN A 109 -15.06 9.12 1.93
C GLN A 109 -15.16 9.46 0.43
N GLU A 110 -14.09 10.00 -0.15
CA GLU A 110 -14.04 10.44 -1.54
C GLU A 110 -13.56 9.35 -2.50
N LEU A 111 -12.73 8.40 -2.03
CA LEU A 111 -12.08 7.37 -2.84
C LEU A 111 -12.83 6.02 -2.71
N ASP A 112 -13.67 5.69 -3.70
CA ASP A 112 -14.33 4.38 -3.79
C ASP A 112 -13.73 3.56 -4.93
N HIS A 113 -12.90 2.57 -4.59
CA HIS A 113 -12.18 1.73 -5.54
C HIS A 113 -11.99 0.32 -4.97
N PRO A 114 -12.09 -0.76 -5.77
CA PRO A 114 -11.97 -2.14 -5.27
C PRO A 114 -10.66 -2.43 -4.53
N ASN A 115 -9.55 -1.80 -4.89
CA ASN A 115 -8.25 -1.98 -4.25
C ASN A 115 -7.89 -0.87 -3.25
N ILE A 116 -8.88 -0.13 -2.73
CA ILE A 116 -8.75 0.79 -1.60
C ILE A 116 -9.69 0.31 -0.48
N ILE A 117 -9.23 0.38 0.77
CA ILE A 117 -10.04 -0.02 1.91
C ILE A 117 -11.29 0.84 2.02
N LYS A 118 -12.45 0.21 2.25
CA LYS A 118 -13.72 0.92 2.33
C LYS A 118 -13.99 1.45 3.74
N LEU A 119 -14.38 2.71 3.83
CA LEU A 119 -14.91 3.33 5.04
C LEU A 119 -16.44 3.23 5.01
N TYR A 120 -17.02 2.62 6.05
CA TYR A 120 -18.48 2.47 6.17
C TYR A 120 -19.11 3.57 7.01
N ALA A 121 -18.47 3.94 8.12
CA ALA A 121 -18.97 4.94 9.03
C ALA A 121 -17.86 5.54 9.88
N VAL A 122 -18.16 6.67 10.49
CA VAL A 122 -17.32 7.33 11.50
C VAL A 122 -18.21 7.71 12.68
N PHE A 123 -17.73 7.49 13.89
CA PHE A 123 -18.40 7.97 15.09
C PHE A 123 -17.40 8.34 16.19
N SER A 124 -17.77 9.26 17.06
CA SER A 124 -16.98 9.59 18.24
C SER A 124 -17.51 8.91 19.51
N THR A 125 -16.72 8.91 20.56
CA THR A 125 -17.13 8.44 21.89
C THR A 125 -17.03 9.59 22.89
N LYS A 126 -17.70 9.45 24.05
CA LYS A 126 -17.70 10.48 25.11
C LYS A 126 -16.32 11.03 25.48
N ASN A 127 -15.26 10.26 25.25
CA ASN A 127 -13.87 10.69 25.48
C ASN A 127 -13.23 11.30 24.22
N GLN A 128 -14.02 11.77 23.28
CA GLN A 128 -13.58 12.35 21.98
C GLN A 128 -12.70 11.41 21.13
N ASN A 129 -12.68 10.10 21.43
CA ASN A 129 -11.99 9.14 20.59
C ASN A 129 -12.79 8.93 19.30
N LEU A 130 -12.12 9.22 18.18
CA LEU A 130 -12.65 8.98 16.85
C LEU A 130 -12.53 7.50 16.50
N ASN A 131 -13.60 6.92 15.93
CA ASN A 131 -13.65 5.53 15.50
C ASN A 131 -14.06 5.46 14.04
N LEU A 132 -13.23 4.83 13.22
CA LEU A 132 -13.50 4.57 11.82
C LEU A 132 -13.97 3.13 11.69
N VAL A 133 -15.14 2.93 11.09
CA VAL A 133 -15.66 1.61 10.73
C VAL A 133 -15.24 1.29 9.32
N LEU A 134 -14.34 0.33 9.19
CA LEU A 134 -13.68 -0.03 7.95
C LEU A 134 -14.07 -1.44 7.50
N GLU A 135 -13.81 -1.73 6.25
CA GLU A 135 -13.85 -3.09 5.71
C GLU A 135 -12.96 -4.03 6.52
N HIS A 136 -13.47 -5.22 6.86
CA HIS A 136 -12.70 -6.25 7.56
C HIS A 136 -11.89 -7.07 6.56
N LEU A 137 -10.56 -7.09 6.74
CA LEU A 137 -9.60 -7.76 5.87
C LEU A 137 -8.87 -8.85 6.66
N PRO A 138 -9.37 -10.10 6.65
CA PRO A 138 -9.00 -11.14 7.62
C PRO A 138 -7.61 -11.73 7.43
N GLN A 139 -7.01 -11.59 6.23
CA GLN A 139 -5.72 -12.21 5.91
C GLN A 139 -4.50 -11.41 6.41
N GLY A 140 -4.74 -10.23 7.03
CA GLY A 140 -3.70 -9.35 7.54
C GLY A 140 -3.04 -8.52 6.45
N ASP A 141 -1.78 -8.16 6.66
CA ASP A 141 -1.00 -7.30 5.75
C ASP A 141 -0.02 -8.10 4.88
N LEU A 142 0.37 -7.48 3.75
CA LEU A 142 1.26 -8.09 2.77
C LEU A 142 2.66 -8.34 3.33
N LEU A 143 3.14 -7.53 4.32
CA LEU A 143 4.44 -7.76 4.95
C LEU A 143 4.49 -9.12 5.63
N LYS A 144 3.45 -9.46 6.40
CA LYS A 144 3.37 -10.77 7.08
C LYS A 144 3.34 -11.92 6.10
N LEU A 145 2.70 -11.72 4.93
CA LEU A 145 2.70 -12.71 3.86
C LEU A 145 4.09 -12.87 3.24
N ILE A 146 4.79 -11.76 2.97
CA ILE A 146 6.16 -11.76 2.42
C ILE A 146 7.13 -12.48 3.38
N GLN A 147 7.00 -12.21 4.69
CA GLN A 147 7.88 -12.75 5.73
C GLN A 147 7.63 -14.25 6.03
N ASP A 148 6.42 -14.75 5.76
CA ASP A 148 6.08 -16.14 5.98
C ASP A 148 6.61 -17.02 4.84
N THR A 149 7.93 -17.27 4.86
CA THR A 149 8.63 -18.07 3.85
C THR A 149 8.45 -19.56 4.05
N GLN A 150 7.98 -20.00 5.23
CA GLN A 150 7.81 -21.41 5.58
C GLN A 150 6.44 -21.95 5.14
N SER A 151 5.39 -21.14 5.35
CA SER A 151 4.01 -21.57 5.10
C SER A 151 3.46 -21.09 3.77
N ILE A 152 3.97 -19.96 3.23
CA ILE A 152 3.44 -19.32 2.04
C ILE A 152 4.47 -19.28 0.92
N SER A 153 4.14 -19.96 -0.18
CA SER A 153 4.85 -19.85 -1.46
C SER A 153 3.99 -19.07 -2.44
N TYR A 154 4.61 -18.19 -3.21
CA TYR A 154 3.96 -17.47 -4.31
C TYR A 154 4.85 -17.37 -5.55
N THR A 155 4.23 -17.16 -6.67
CA THR A 155 4.83 -17.19 -8.00
C THR A 155 4.97 -15.77 -8.59
N PRO A 156 5.75 -15.59 -9.67
CA PRO A 156 5.76 -14.33 -10.42
C PRO A 156 4.38 -13.89 -10.91
N ALA A 157 3.47 -14.83 -11.20
CA ALA A 157 2.09 -14.53 -11.59
C ALA A 157 1.28 -13.91 -10.44
N ASP A 158 1.52 -14.38 -9.21
CA ASP A 158 0.87 -13.84 -8.00
C ASP A 158 1.39 -12.43 -7.69
N ILE A 159 2.71 -12.24 -7.76
CA ILE A 159 3.35 -10.92 -7.63
C ILE A 159 2.75 -9.94 -8.64
N LYS A 160 2.63 -10.37 -9.91
CA LYS A 160 2.04 -9.57 -10.98
C LYS A 160 0.60 -9.16 -10.67
N SER A 161 -0.21 -10.06 -10.11
CA SER A 161 -1.59 -9.76 -9.69
C SER A 161 -1.64 -8.71 -8.59
N TRP A 162 -0.90 -8.91 -7.51
CA TRP A 162 -0.88 -7.95 -6.39
C TRP A 162 -0.36 -6.59 -6.81
N MET A 163 0.72 -6.56 -7.59
CA MET A 163 1.26 -5.30 -8.09
C MET A 163 0.30 -4.58 -9.03
N LEU A 164 -0.45 -5.30 -9.86
CA LEU A 164 -1.46 -4.71 -10.74
C LEU A 164 -2.61 -4.09 -9.93
N MET A 165 -3.06 -4.75 -8.86
CA MET A 165 -4.07 -4.21 -7.93
C MET A 165 -3.56 -2.93 -7.24
N LEU A 166 -2.32 -2.95 -6.73
CA LEU A 166 -1.69 -1.79 -6.12
C LEU A 166 -1.61 -0.62 -7.11
N GLN A 167 -1.14 -0.89 -8.34
CA GLN A 167 -0.99 0.16 -9.35
C GLN A 167 -2.35 0.77 -9.76
N ARG A 168 -3.42 -0.02 -9.82
CA ARG A 168 -4.79 0.49 -10.06
C ARG A 168 -5.23 1.41 -8.94
N ALA A 169 -5.01 1.03 -7.67
CA ALA A 169 -5.33 1.89 -6.53
C ALA A 169 -4.54 3.21 -6.56
N VAL A 170 -3.23 3.15 -6.82
CA VAL A 170 -2.38 4.34 -6.87
C VAL A 170 -2.74 5.24 -8.05
N TYR A 171 -2.99 4.66 -9.22
CA TYR A 171 -3.48 5.43 -10.37
C TYR A 171 -4.81 6.13 -10.06
N PHE A 172 -5.75 5.42 -9.42
CA PHE A 172 -7.03 6.01 -9.01
C PHE A 172 -6.83 7.16 -8.03
N CYS A 173 -5.96 7.02 -7.03
CA CYS A 173 -5.61 8.12 -6.12
C CYS A 173 -5.06 9.32 -6.90
N HIS A 174 -4.08 9.11 -7.78
CA HIS A 174 -3.44 10.17 -8.55
C HIS A 174 -4.41 10.84 -9.52
N ALA A 175 -5.28 10.10 -10.18
CA ALA A 175 -6.32 10.64 -11.05
C ALA A 175 -7.34 11.51 -10.30
N ASN A 176 -7.54 11.26 -9.00
CA ASN A 176 -8.36 12.09 -8.12
C ASN A 176 -7.55 13.17 -7.37
N GLY A 177 -6.31 13.40 -7.78
CA GLY A 177 -5.44 14.44 -7.20
C GLY A 177 -4.98 14.14 -5.78
N VAL A 178 -4.83 12.86 -5.40
CA VAL A 178 -4.42 12.42 -4.07
C VAL A 178 -3.09 11.68 -4.13
N LEU A 179 -2.12 12.08 -3.29
CA LEU A 179 -0.89 11.36 -3.00
C LEU A 179 -1.09 10.54 -1.74
N HIS A 180 -0.68 9.27 -1.75
CA HIS A 180 -0.79 8.40 -0.58
C HIS A 180 0.33 8.64 0.44
N ARG A 181 1.58 8.68 -0.02
CA ARG A 181 2.80 9.02 0.73
C ARG A 181 3.21 8.05 1.85
N ASP A 182 2.56 6.89 1.97
CA ASP A 182 2.99 5.83 2.90
C ASP A 182 2.72 4.44 2.32
N ILE A 183 3.08 4.24 1.05
CA ILE A 183 2.97 2.93 0.39
C ILE A 183 4.08 2.03 0.89
N LYS A 184 3.68 0.94 1.55
CA LYS A 184 4.55 -0.12 2.09
C LYS A 184 3.73 -1.40 2.31
N PRO A 185 4.35 -2.57 2.41
CA PRO A 185 3.61 -3.84 2.57
C PRO A 185 2.68 -3.90 3.79
N ASN A 186 2.99 -3.15 4.87
CA ASN A 186 2.12 -3.06 6.06
C ASN A 186 0.76 -2.39 5.77
N ASN A 187 0.74 -1.46 4.81
CA ASN A 187 -0.46 -0.71 4.42
C ASN A 187 -1.21 -1.35 3.26
N LEU A 188 -0.79 -2.56 2.83
CA LEU A 188 -1.46 -3.38 1.83
C LEU A 188 -2.14 -4.55 2.53
N LEU A 189 -3.43 -4.42 2.79
CA LEU A 189 -4.21 -5.42 3.52
C LEU A 189 -4.82 -6.43 2.56
N ILE A 190 -4.96 -7.68 3.00
CA ILE A 190 -5.39 -8.78 2.17
C ILE A 190 -6.81 -9.21 2.55
N ALA A 191 -7.70 -9.18 1.58
CA ALA A 191 -9.08 -9.63 1.71
C ALA A 191 -9.18 -11.17 1.72
N ALA A 192 -10.33 -11.70 2.13
CA ALA A 192 -10.57 -13.14 2.18
C ALA A 192 -10.37 -13.86 0.83
N ASN A 193 -10.61 -13.18 -0.27
CA ASN A 193 -10.41 -13.70 -1.63
C ASN A 193 -8.97 -13.56 -2.15
N GLY A 194 -8.03 -13.00 -1.35
CA GLY A 194 -6.62 -12.77 -1.76
C GLY A 194 -6.37 -11.42 -2.45
N GLU A 195 -7.41 -10.61 -2.64
CA GLU A 195 -7.29 -9.27 -3.17
C GLU A 195 -6.58 -8.34 -2.18
N ILE A 196 -5.66 -7.49 -2.66
CA ILE A 196 -5.06 -6.48 -1.81
C ILE A 196 -5.82 -5.16 -1.88
N LYS A 197 -5.81 -4.47 -0.75
CA LYS A 197 -6.40 -3.14 -0.59
C LYS A 197 -5.43 -2.20 0.08
N LEU A 198 -5.24 -1.04 -0.56
CA LEU A 198 -4.44 0.05 -0.02
C LEU A 198 -5.18 0.69 1.15
N ALA A 199 -4.50 0.81 2.29
CA ALA A 199 -5.04 1.32 3.54
C ALA A 199 -4.13 2.39 4.14
N ASP A 200 -4.60 3.05 5.19
CA ASP A 200 -3.88 4.07 5.96
C ASP A 200 -3.58 5.36 5.19
N PHE A 201 -4.61 6.16 4.99
CA PHE A 201 -4.54 7.47 4.33
C PHE A 201 -4.19 8.62 5.29
N GLY A 202 -3.70 8.34 6.50
CA GLY A 202 -3.33 9.36 7.49
C GLY A 202 -2.26 10.34 6.99
N LEU A 203 -1.32 9.85 6.18
CA LEU A 203 -0.29 10.68 5.55
C LEU A 203 -0.68 11.18 4.15
N ALA A 204 -1.86 10.81 3.64
CA ALA A 204 -2.30 11.22 2.31
C ALA A 204 -2.47 12.75 2.20
N ARG A 205 -2.24 13.29 1.01
CA ARG A 205 -2.39 14.72 0.73
C ARG A 205 -2.97 14.94 -0.66
N ALA A 206 -3.82 15.98 -0.79
CA ALA A 206 -4.19 16.47 -2.10
C ALA A 206 -2.94 16.92 -2.85
N MET A 207 -2.85 16.61 -4.14
CA MET A 207 -1.84 17.18 -5.02
C MET A 207 -2.03 18.68 -4.98
N ALA A 208 -1.15 19.35 -4.26
CA ALA A 208 -1.32 20.73 -3.89
C ALA A 208 -1.11 21.66 -5.09
N ASP A 209 -1.59 22.87 -4.94
CA ASP A 209 -1.07 24.03 -5.62
C ASP A 209 0.46 23.92 -5.70
N PRO A 210 1.07 24.02 -6.90
CA PRO A 210 2.52 23.94 -7.09
C PRO A 210 3.32 24.91 -6.21
N TRP A 211 2.67 25.94 -5.69
CA TRP A 211 3.27 26.96 -4.84
C TRP A 211 3.26 26.64 -3.34
N GLN A 212 2.53 25.59 -2.90
CA GLN A 212 2.54 25.18 -1.48
C GLN A 212 3.62 24.14 -1.19
N PRO A 213 4.63 24.44 -0.35
CA PRO A 213 5.63 23.48 0.03
C PRO A 213 5.01 22.30 0.78
N MET A 214 5.51 21.11 0.47
CA MET A 214 5.09 19.87 1.10
C MET A 214 6.17 19.38 2.07
N THR A 215 5.75 18.69 3.13
CA THR A 215 6.67 18.05 4.07
C THR A 215 7.41 16.91 3.38
N TYR A 216 8.74 16.91 3.44
CA TYR A 216 9.60 15.87 2.86
C TYR A 216 9.83 14.68 3.81
N ASN A 217 9.64 14.87 5.12
CA ASN A 217 9.90 13.83 6.14
C ASN A 217 8.62 13.07 6.52
N THR A 218 7.92 12.50 5.54
CA THR A 218 6.62 11.84 5.75
C THR A 218 6.61 10.35 5.43
N ILE A 219 7.33 9.92 4.40
CA ILE A 219 7.34 8.53 3.94
C ILE A 219 8.25 7.68 4.83
N THR A 220 7.83 6.45 5.15
CA THR A 220 8.65 5.46 5.85
C THR A 220 10.01 5.33 5.17
N ILE A 221 11.09 5.44 5.93
CA ILE A 221 12.45 5.67 5.41
C ILE A 221 12.91 4.64 4.35
N TRP A 222 12.50 3.37 4.47
CA TRP A 222 12.90 2.31 3.52
C TRP A 222 12.20 2.40 2.15
N TYR A 223 11.09 3.12 2.06
CA TYR A 223 10.29 3.30 0.85
C TYR A 223 10.33 4.73 0.33
N ARG A 224 11.12 5.59 0.99
CA ARG A 224 11.25 7.01 0.67
C ARG A 224 12.10 7.20 -0.58
N PRO A 225 11.65 7.99 -1.56
CA PRO A 225 12.40 8.29 -2.77
C PRO A 225 13.54 9.29 -2.52
N PRO A 226 14.58 9.30 -3.39
CA PRO A 226 15.76 10.13 -3.21
C PRO A 226 15.46 11.64 -3.14
N GLU A 227 14.48 12.14 -3.90
CA GLU A 227 14.10 13.55 -3.86
C GLU A 227 13.65 14.03 -2.47
N LEU A 228 13.07 13.15 -1.66
CA LEU A 228 12.66 13.51 -0.31
C LEU A 228 13.82 13.48 0.69
N PHE A 229 14.83 12.65 0.48
CA PHE A 229 16.09 12.74 1.23
C PHE A 229 16.83 14.03 0.93
N TYR A 230 16.74 14.51 -0.32
CA TYR A 230 17.27 15.81 -0.72
C TYR A 230 16.34 16.98 -0.43
N GLN A 231 15.32 16.78 0.43
CA GLN A 231 14.44 17.81 0.96
C GLN A 231 13.64 18.57 -0.13
N ALA A 232 13.27 17.90 -1.22
CA ALA A 232 12.38 18.47 -2.20
C ALA A 232 11.04 18.86 -1.55
N GLN A 233 10.65 20.12 -1.70
CA GLN A 233 9.40 20.66 -1.15
C GLN A 233 8.24 20.61 -2.16
N HIS A 234 8.55 20.38 -3.42
CA HIS A 234 7.57 20.26 -4.50
C HIS A 234 7.76 18.90 -5.17
N TYR A 235 6.79 18.03 -5.02
CA TYR A 235 6.80 16.68 -5.55
C TYR A 235 5.38 16.21 -5.91
N GLY A 236 5.27 15.21 -6.74
CA GLY A 236 3.99 14.67 -7.23
C GLY A 236 3.93 13.15 -7.08
N GLY A 237 3.10 12.50 -7.91
CA GLY A 237 2.86 11.06 -7.87
C GLY A 237 4.09 10.16 -8.03
N ALA A 238 5.21 10.70 -8.51
CA ALA A 238 6.46 9.96 -8.64
C ALA A 238 6.96 9.39 -7.31
N VAL A 239 6.65 10.02 -6.16
CA VAL A 239 7.02 9.52 -4.83
C VAL A 239 6.33 8.19 -4.51
N ASP A 240 5.04 8.08 -4.83
CA ASP A 240 4.28 6.84 -4.63
C ASP A 240 4.73 5.74 -5.59
N VAL A 241 5.09 6.09 -6.83
CA VAL A 241 5.62 5.13 -7.82
C VAL A 241 6.95 4.52 -7.36
N TRP A 242 7.85 5.33 -6.78
CA TRP A 242 9.08 4.81 -6.15
C TRP A 242 8.76 3.81 -5.04
N SER A 243 7.87 4.19 -4.12
CA SER A 243 7.46 3.31 -3.02
C SER A 243 6.85 1.99 -3.53
N CYS A 244 6.04 2.04 -4.61
CA CYS A 244 5.55 0.84 -5.31
C CYS A 244 6.69 0.01 -5.90
N GLY A 245 7.74 0.63 -6.46
CA GLY A 245 8.93 -0.06 -6.94
C GLY A 245 9.66 -0.80 -5.82
N CYS A 246 9.76 -0.19 -4.63
CA CYS A 246 10.32 -0.82 -3.44
C CYS A 246 9.50 -2.05 -3.01
N VAL A 247 8.16 -1.93 -2.96
CA VAL A 247 7.25 -3.06 -2.66
C VAL A 247 7.39 -4.17 -3.70
N PHE A 248 7.51 -3.81 -4.98
CA PHE A 248 7.70 -4.79 -6.05
C PHE A 248 9.00 -5.58 -5.88
N ALA A 249 10.11 -4.89 -5.62
CA ALA A 249 11.39 -5.54 -5.36
C ALA A 249 11.32 -6.44 -4.10
N GLU A 250 10.66 -5.98 -3.04
CA GLU A 250 10.50 -6.74 -1.80
C GLU A 250 9.65 -8.01 -1.98
N LEU A 251 8.58 -7.96 -2.78
CA LEU A 251 7.81 -9.15 -3.15
C LEU A 251 8.67 -10.18 -3.89
N ILE A 252 9.60 -9.74 -4.75
CA ILE A 252 10.45 -10.63 -5.52
C ILE A 252 11.54 -11.24 -4.64
N ALA A 253 12.21 -10.39 -3.85
CA ALA A 253 13.36 -10.78 -3.03
C ALA A 253 12.97 -11.42 -1.69
N ARG A 254 11.75 -11.20 -1.23
CA ARG A 254 11.29 -11.46 0.15
C ARG A 254 12.15 -10.75 1.21
N ASP A 255 12.76 -9.64 0.83
CA ASP A 255 13.56 -8.78 1.70
C ASP A 255 13.46 -7.33 1.23
N VAL A 256 13.61 -6.41 2.16
CA VAL A 256 13.51 -4.96 1.90
C VAL A 256 14.64 -4.51 0.96
N LEU A 257 14.28 -3.83 -0.13
CA LEU A 257 15.27 -3.38 -1.11
C LEU A 257 16.29 -2.40 -0.52
N PHE A 258 15.82 -1.38 0.20
CA PHE A 258 16.64 -0.35 0.82
C PHE A 258 16.52 -0.42 2.35
N LYS A 259 17.39 -1.20 2.98
CA LYS A 259 17.45 -1.34 4.44
C LYS A 259 18.87 -1.06 4.92
N ALA A 260 19.14 0.20 5.26
CA ALA A 260 20.43 0.60 5.77
C ALA A 260 20.56 0.32 7.28
N TRP A 261 21.78 0.05 7.73
CA TRP A 261 22.12 -0.08 9.13
C TRP A 261 23.44 0.67 9.44
N PRO A 262 23.50 1.57 10.44
CA PRO A 262 22.36 2.09 11.23
C PRO A 262 21.32 2.81 10.37
N GLU A 263 20.07 2.77 10.82
CA GLU A 263 18.95 3.41 10.12
C GLU A 263 18.98 4.93 10.30
N ASN A 264 19.51 5.62 9.29
CA ASN A 264 19.52 7.08 9.21
C ASN A 264 19.51 7.53 7.74
N GLU A 265 19.21 8.79 7.50
CA GLU A 265 19.05 9.34 6.15
C GLU A 265 20.33 9.25 5.31
N ILE A 266 21.50 9.46 5.90
CA ILE A 266 22.80 9.42 5.20
C ILE A 266 23.09 8.00 4.69
N ASN A 267 22.92 6.99 5.54
CA ASN A 267 23.14 5.60 5.16
C ASN A 267 22.10 5.12 4.14
N MET A 268 20.87 5.64 4.21
CA MET A 268 19.84 5.35 3.21
C MET A 268 20.20 5.91 1.84
N VAL A 269 20.64 7.18 1.77
CA VAL A 269 21.09 7.79 0.51
C VAL A 269 22.27 7.01 -0.05
N LYS A 270 23.27 6.67 0.78
CA LYS A 270 24.42 5.85 0.36
C LYS A 270 23.96 4.52 -0.23
N LEU A 271 23.06 3.78 0.45
CA LEU A 271 22.55 2.50 -0.02
C LEU A 271 21.73 2.65 -1.32
N ILE A 272 20.97 3.72 -1.48
CA ILE A 272 20.27 4.02 -2.74
C ILE A 272 21.31 4.21 -3.85
N CYS A 273 22.35 5.01 -3.63
CA CYS A 273 23.41 5.21 -4.62
C CYS A 273 24.13 3.89 -4.98
N GLU A 274 24.39 3.04 -4.00
CA GLU A 274 25.03 1.72 -4.23
C GLU A 274 24.16 0.80 -5.12
N LYS A 275 22.84 0.90 -5.01
CA LYS A 275 21.92 0.01 -5.75
C LYS A 275 21.47 0.56 -7.10
N VAL A 276 21.18 1.85 -7.20
CA VAL A 276 20.65 2.47 -8.42
C VAL A 276 21.60 3.47 -9.08
N GLY A 277 22.70 3.81 -8.43
CA GLY A 277 23.67 4.78 -8.90
C GLY A 277 23.54 6.14 -8.21
N THR A 278 24.55 6.95 -8.35
CA THR A 278 24.59 8.29 -7.74
C THR A 278 23.85 9.29 -8.61
N PRO A 279 22.94 10.12 -8.05
CA PRO A 279 22.32 11.22 -8.78
C PRO A 279 23.37 12.31 -9.10
N THR A 280 23.43 12.67 -10.36
CA THR A 280 24.34 13.69 -10.92
C THR A 280 23.54 14.65 -11.81
N GLU A 281 24.11 15.78 -12.20
CA GLU A 281 23.48 16.70 -13.17
C GLU A 281 23.23 16.05 -14.53
N GLU A 282 23.94 14.94 -14.87
CA GLU A 282 23.74 14.20 -16.11
C GLU A 282 22.48 13.33 -16.06
N ASN A 283 22.28 12.54 -14.98
CA ASN A 283 21.16 11.60 -14.86
C ASN A 283 19.93 12.18 -14.12
N TRP A 284 20.13 13.34 -13.46
CA TRP A 284 19.08 14.11 -12.80
C TRP A 284 19.39 15.61 -12.83
N PRO A 285 19.14 16.29 -13.94
CA PRO A 285 19.41 17.73 -14.07
C PRO A 285 18.73 18.56 -12.99
N GLY A 286 19.50 19.36 -12.27
CA GLY A 286 19.04 20.21 -11.17
C GLY A 286 19.08 19.57 -9.80
N VAL A 287 19.57 18.34 -9.65
CA VAL A 287 19.67 17.65 -8.36
C VAL A 287 20.56 18.41 -7.36
N THR A 288 21.66 19.03 -7.84
CA THR A 288 22.58 19.81 -7.01
C THR A 288 21.96 21.07 -6.40
N LYS A 289 20.82 21.52 -6.93
CA LYS A 289 20.06 22.68 -6.42
C LYS A 289 19.10 22.29 -5.28
N LEU A 290 18.90 21.00 -5.02
CA LEU A 290 18.06 20.54 -3.93
C LEU A 290 18.75 20.86 -2.59
N ARG A 291 17.98 21.37 -1.64
CA ARG A 291 18.50 21.93 -0.38
C ARG A 291 19.28 20.92 0.47
N GLY A 292 18.87 19.66 0.44
CA GLY A 292 19.50 18.55 1.17
C GLY A 292 20.54 17.78 0.34
N TYR A 293 20.90 18.24 -0.86
CA TYR A 293 21.87 17.55 -1.68
C TYR A 293 23.26 17.65 -1.05
N LEU A 294 23.81 16.50 -0.69
CA LEU A 294 25.20 16.33 -0.31
C LEU A 294 25.81 15.50 -1.43
N ALA A 295 26.88 16.00 -2.07
CA ALA A 295 27.57 15.29 -3.14
C ALA A 295 28.10 13.94 -2.61
N PRO A 296 27.46 12.80 -2.91
CA PRO A 296 27.95 11.51 -2.48
C PRO A 296 29.11 11.06 -3.37
N GLU A 297 29.78 9.99 -2.96
CA GLU A 297 30.73 9.28 -3.83
C GLU A 297 30.02 8.86 -5.13
N ILE A 298 30.69 9.05 -6.27
CA ILE A 298 30.11 8.71 -7.56
C ILE A 298 30.16 7.20 -7.78
N ILE A 299 29.00 6.58 -7.72
CA ILE A 299 28.77 5.17 -8.03
C ILE A 299 28.00 5.12 -9.36
N PRO A 300 28.50 4.40 -10.37
CA PRO A 300 27.81 4.28 -11.64
C PRO A 300 26.38 3.70 -11.49
N VAL A 301 25.47 4.17 -12.31
CA VAL A 301 24.13 3.57 -12.42
C VAL A 301 24.28 2.11 -12.84
N LYS A 302 23.62 1.20 -12.12
CA LYS A 302 23.64 -0.23 -12.43
C LYS A 302 23.11 -0.48 -13.83
N SER A 303 23.77 -1.36 -14.55
CA SER A 303 23.32 -1.77 -15.87
C SER A 303 22.02 -2.56 -15.80
N LYS A 304 21.29 -2.62 -16.91
CA LYS A 304 20.09 -3.47 -17.00
C LYS A 304 20.42 -4.95 -16.73
N ASP A 305 21.59 -5.40 -17.14
CA ASP A 305 22.02 -6.80 -16.95
C ASP A 305 22.25 -7.13 -15.47
N ASP A 306 22.79 -6.20 -14.67
CA ASP A 306 22.91 -6.37 -13.23
C ASP A 306 21.53 -6.56 -12.57
N TRP A 307 20.54 -5.79 -13.00
CA TRP A 307 19.16 -5.92 -12.51
C TRP A 307 18.50 -7.22 -12.98
N ILE A 308 18.76 -7.68 -14.22
CA ILE A 308 18.27 -8.95 -14.74
C ILE A 308 18.82 -10.11 -13.91
N VAL A 309 20.10 -10.07 -13.54
CA VAL A 309 20.71 -11.10 -12.69
C VAL A 309 20.04 -11.14 -11.31
N ALA A 310 19.84 -9.97 -10.70
CA ALA A 310 19.24 -9.88 -9.36
C ALA A 310 17.76 -10.26 -9.33
N PHE A 311 16.99 -9.86 -10.35
CA PHE A 311 15.53 -10.01 -10.39
C PHE A 311 15.03 -10.94 -11.51
N ARG A 312 15.85 -11.92 -11.91
CA ARG A 312 15.57 -12.82 -13.05
C ARG A 312 14.20 -13.53 -13.01
N SER A 313 13.63 -13.71 -11.83
CA SER A 313 12.36 -14.43 -11.66
C SER A 313 11.15 -13.74 -12.30
N ILE A 314 11.23 -12.41 -12.51
CA ILE A 314 10.15 -11.62 -13.15
C ILE A 314 10.38 -11.39 -14.66
N GLY A 315 11.49 -11.88 -15.21
CA GLY A 315 11.85 -11.70 -16.62
C GLY A 315 12.25 -10.26 -16.97
N GLU A 316 12.73 -10.08 -18.20
CA GLU A 316 13.27 -8.79 -18.65
C GLU A 316 12.26 -7.64 -18.63
N LEU A 317 10.99 -7.89 -18.99
CA LEU A 317 9.95 -6.86 -18.95
C LEU A 317 9.62 -6.43 -17.52
N GLY A 318 9.69 -7.36 -16.55
CA GLY A 318 9.49 -7.03 -15.14
C GLY A 318 10.64 -6.20 -14.58
N VAL A 319 11.87 -6.54 -14.97
CA VAL A 319 13.08 -5.78 -14.62
C VAL A 319 13.04 -4.39 -15.26
N ASP A 320 12.65 -4.27 -16.52
CA ASP A 320 12.51 -2.99 -17.21
C ASP A 320 11.48 -2.07 -16.49
N LEU A 321 10.35 -2.64 -16.09
CA LEU A 321 9.36 -1.92 -15.29
C LEU A 321 9.94 -1.46 -13.95
N LEU A 322 10.63 -2.34 -13.23
CA LEU A 322 11.21 -2.04 -11.92
C LEU A 322 12.24 -0.90 -12.01
N ILE A 323 13.15 -0.95 -12.98
CA ILE A 323 14.15 0.11 -13.23
C ILE A 323 13.46 1.45 -13.48
N LYS A 324 12.40 1.47 -14.30
CA LYS A 324 11.65 2.70 -14.62
C LYS A 324 10.86 3.25 -13.45
N MET A 325 10.40 2.38 -12.52
CA MET A 325 9.76 2.81 -11.27
C MET A 325 10.77 3.36 -10.26
N LEU A 326 12.02 2.90 -10.31
CA LEU A 326 13.12 3.32 -9.43
C LEU A 326 14.08 4.30 -10.13
N ALA A 327 13.65 5.02 -11.15
CA ALA A 327 14.45 6.07 -11.76
C ALA A 327 14.73 7.20 -10.76
N LEU A 328 16.00 7.66 -10.70
CA LEU A 328 16.45 8.68 -9.74
C LEU A 328 15.72 10.01 -9.94
N ASP A 329 15.70 10.51 -11.18
CA ASP A 329 14.98 11.73 -11.51
C ASP A 329 13.47 11.48 -11.51
N PRO A 330 12.70 12.13 -10.61
CA PRO A 330 11.24 11.93 -10.54
C PRO A 330 10.49 12.36 -11.81
N ARG A 331 11.11 13.18 -12.68
CA ARG A 331 10.49 13.64 -13.94
C ARG A 331 10.54 12.59 -15.04
N VAL A 332 11.51 11.68 -15.01
CA VAL A 332 11.62 10.56 -15.96
C VAL A 332 11.10 9.26 -15.38
N ARG A 333 10.89 9.20 -14.06
CA ARG A 333 10.23 8.08 -13.39
C ARG A 333 8.83 7.90 -13.97
N LEU A 334 8.39 6.66 -14.20
CA LEU A 334 7.04 6.41 -14.71
C LEU A 334 5.98 7.06 -13.83
N THR A 335 4.93 7.57 -14.46
CA THR A 335 3.68 7.92 -13.76
C THR A 335 2.92 6.63 -13.44
N ALA A 336 1.96 6.68 -12.51
CA ALA A 336 1.09 5.54 -12.20
C ALA A 336 0.35 5.02 -13.45
N GLU A 337 -0.06 5.92 -14.35
CA GLU A 337 -0.63 5.57 -15.65
C GLU A 337 0.39 4.87 -16.55
N GLY A 338 1.62 5.40 -16.63
CA GLY A 338 2.71 4.82 -17.40
C GLY A 338 3.06 3.40 -16.92
N VAL A 339 3.03 3.18 -15.60
CA VAL A 339 3.19 1.85 -15.01
C VAL A 339 2.09 0.89 -15.49
N LEU A 340 0.83 1.30 -15.45
CA LEU A 340 -0.30 0.45 -15.88
C LEU A 340 -0.28 0.11 -17.38
N ARG A 341 0.30 0.97 -18.21
CA ARG A 341 0.46 0.75 -19.66
C ARG A 341 1.66 -0.11 -20.04
N HIS A 342 2.49 -0.50 -19.06
CA HIS A 342 3.71 -1.24 -19.33
C HIS A 342 3.43 -2.67 -19.86
N PRO A 343 4.17 -3.16 -20.88
CA PRO A 343 3.93 -4.49 -21.48
C PRO A 343 4.10 -5.66 -20.50
N PHE A 344 4.74 -5.46 -19.38
CA PHE A 344 4.90 -6.48 -18.33
C PHE A 344 3.55 -7.13 -17.94
N TRP A 345 2.48 -6.37 -17.86
CA TRP A 345 1.17 -6.87 -17.42
C TRP A 345 0.53 -7.88 -18.40
N THR A 346 0.88 -7.78 -19.66
CA THR A 346 0.37 -8.63 -20.72
C THR A 346 1.33 -9.73 -21.17
N SER A 347 2.55 -9.81 -20.59
CA SER A 347 3.52 -10.88 -20.83
C SER A 347 3.21 -12.13 -19.99
N ASP A 348 3.77 -13.26 -20.39
CA ASP A 348 3.73 -14.48 -19.58
C ASP A 348 4.76 -14.46 -18.45
N PRO A 349 4.44 -15.09 -17.30
CA PRO A 349 3.13 -15.63 -16.96
C PRO A 349 2.09 -14.50 -16.76
N ARG A 350 0.85 -14.74 -17.16
CA ARG A 350 -0.25 -13.80 -16.93
C ARG A 350 -0.51 -13.64 -15.42
N PRO A 351 -1.08 -12.50 -14.96
CA PRO A 351 -1.47 -12.33 -13.56
C PRO A 351 -2.37 -13.49 -13.09
N SER A 352 -2.11 -13.99 -11.90
CA SER A 352 -2.95 -15.03 -11.28
C SER A 352 -4.38 -14.54 -11.08
N LYS A 353 -5.35 -15.44 -11.23
CA LYS A 353 -6.73 -15.14 -10.85
C LYS A 353 -6.87 -15.01 -9.33
N LEU A 354 -7.83 -14.24 -8.85
CA LEU A 354 -8.06 -13.97 -7.42
C LEU A 354 -8.19 -15.26 -6.60
N GLU A 355 -8.91 -16.24 -7.12
CA GLU A 355 -9.15 -17.53 -6.47
C GLU A 355 -7.87 -18.32 -6.17
N ASN A 356 -6.82 -18.11 -6.99
CA ASN A 356 -5.55 -18.83 -6.92
C ASN A 356 -4.48 -18.10 -6.10
N LEU A 357 -4.75 -16.87 -5.64
CA LEU A 357 -3.79 -16.10 -4.88
C LEU A 357 -3.55 -16.71 -3.49
N PRO A 358 -2.29 -16.82 -3.04
CA PRO A 358 -1.95 -17.26 -1.70
C PRO A 358 -2.58 -16.38 -0.62
N LYS A 359 -3.02 -17.01 0.48
CA LYS A 359 -3.71 -16.36 1.60
C LYS A 359 -3.05 -16.77 2.89
N LYS A 360 -2.89 -15.83 3.84
CA LYS A 360 -2.39 -16.12 5.17
C LYS A 360 -3.52 -16.64 6.07
N GLY A 361 -3.27 -17.66 6.87
CA GLY A 361 -4.23 -18.18 7.87
C GLY A 361 -5.43 -18.94 7.32
N GLY A 362 -6.06 -18.46 6.24
CA GLY A 362 -7.06 -19.23 5.50
C GLY A 362 -6.43 -20.20 4.49
N GLY A 363 -5.18 -19.92 4.10
CA GLY A 363 -4.40 -20.80 3.23
C GLY A 363 -4.03 -22.13 3.90
N ALA A 364 -3.80 -22.15 5.21
CA ALA A 364 -3.53 -23.39 5.94
C ALA A 364 -4.79 -24.27 6.03
N GLU A 365 -5.96 -23.70 6.29
CA GLU A 365 -7.23 -24.43 6.31
C GLU A 365 -7.68 -24.81 4.89
N THR A 366 -7.61 -23.91 3.92
CA THR A 366 -7.95 -24.20 2.52
C THR A 366 -6.89 -25.03 1.80
N MET A 367 -5.59 -24.89 2.10
CA MET A 367 -4.58 -25.84 1.62
C MET A 367 -4.76 -27.24 2.27
N GLY A 368 -5.14 -27.31 3.54
CA GLY A 368 -5.50 -28.56 4.21
C GLY A 368 -6.71 -29.23 3.55
N GLU A 369 -7.73 -28.47 3.16
CA GLU A 369 -8.88 -28.99 2.42
C GLU A 369 -8.57 -29.31 0.95
N SER A 370 -7.79 -28.48 0.26
CA SER A 370 -7.33 -28.79 -1.10
C SER A 370 -6.36 -29.97 -1.15
N LEU A 371 -5.53 -30.16 -0.13
CA LEU A 371 -4.70 -31.37 0.02
C LEU A 371 -5.53 -32.58 0.42
N LYS A 372 -6.57 -32.42 1.22
CA LYS A 372 -7.54 -33.52 1.53
C LYS A 372 -8.37 -33.87 0.30
N GLN A 373 -8.77 -32.92 -0.52
CA GLN A 373 -9.47 -33.16 -1.80
C GLN A 373 -8.57 -33.77 -2.87
N ARG A 374 -7.24 -33.51 -2.86
CA ARG A 374 -6.26 -34.18 -3.72
C ARG A 374 -5.72 -35.48 -3.14
N GLY A 375 -5.91 -35.71 -1.86
CA GLY A 375 -5.50 -36.91 -1.11
C GLY A 375 -6.60 -37.95 -0.93
N GLY A 376 -7.68 -37.85 -1.68
CA GLY A 376 -8.66 -38.93 -1.80
C GLY A 376 -8.02 -40.11 -2.54
N GLU A 377 -7.80 -41.22 -1.79
CA GLU A 377 -7.20 -42.50 -2.16
C GLU A 377 -5.66 -42.57 -2.06
N LEU A 378 -5.20 -42.67 -0.83
CA LEU A 378 -3.98 -43.46 -0.53
C LEU A 378 -4.37 -44.92 -0.46
N PRO A 379 -3.74 -45.81 -1.25
CA PRO A 379 -3.85 -47.26 -1.01
C PRO A 379 -3.21 -47.58 0.35
N ARG A 380 -3.89 -48.37 1.15
CA ARG A 380 -3.37 -48.94 2.39
C ARG A 380 -2.39 -50.08 2.07
N ASP A 381 -1.28 -50.02 2.77
CA ASP A 381 -0.39 -51.10 3.18
C ASP A 381 0.29 -51.98 2.13
N GLY A 382 1.60 -52.05 2.24
CA GLY A 382 2.45 -53.10 1.69
C GLY A 382 3.93 -52.74 1.69
N ASP A 383 4.58 -53.03 2.80
CA ASP A 383 5.98 -53.44 2.96
C ASP A 383 7.16 -52.83 2.16
N ALA A 384 8.07 -52.31 2.95
CA ALA A 384 9.52 -52.57 2.97
C ALA A 384 10.46 -52.06 1.87
N ASN A 385 11.41 -51.29 2.34
CA ASN A 385 12.82 -51.18 1.92
C ASN A 385 13.17 -50.66 0.52
N GLY A 386 13.85 -49.56 0.52
CA GLY A 386 14.66 -49.13 -0.65
C GLY A 386 15.11 -47.69 -0.58
N SER A 387 16.31 -47.51 -0.09
CA SER A 387 17.17 -46.34 -0.10
C SER A 387 17.10 -45.51 -1.38
N GLY A 388 17.17 -44.19 -1.21
CA GLY A 388 17.80 -43.38 -2.25
C GLY A 388 17.13 -42.08 -2.65
N GLY A 389 17.56 -41.00 -2.09
CA GLY A 389 18.01 -39.81 -2.83
C GLY A 389 16.97 -38.91 -3.44
N GLY A 390 16.95 -37.68 -2.98
CA GLY A 390 16.49 -36.56 -3.78
C GLY A 390 15.41 -35.67 -3.15
N ARG A 391 15.67 -35.12 -1.98
CA ARG A 391 14.95 -33.93 -1.51
C ARG A 391 15.38 -32.76 -2.38
N GLY A 392 14.57 -32.43 -3.35
CA GLY A 392 14.66 -31.15 -4.03
C GLY A 392 14.18 -30.04 -3.11
N ASP A 393 15.09 -29.43 -2.36
CA ASP A 393 14.85 -28.21 -1.62
C ASP A 393 14.46 -27.08 -2.58
N LYS A 394 13.17 -26.80 -2.67
CA LYS A 394 12.69 -25.51 -3.21
C LYS A 394 12.81 -24.45 -2.13
N VAL A 395 14.02 -24.19 -1.69
CA VAL A 395 14.32 -23.05 -0.83
C VAL A 395 14.26 -21.81 -1.74
N ALA A 396 13.39 -20.86 -1.39
CA ALA A 396 13.45 -19.52 -1.95
C ALA A 396 14.84 -18.97 -1.60
N ARG A 397 15.72 -18.91 -2.61
CA ARG A 397 17.09 -18.45 -2.40
C ARG A 397 17.04 -16.96 -2.12
N LYS A 398 17.61 -16.57 -0.98
CA LYS A 398 17.88 -15.17 -0.63
C LYS A 398 18.66 -14.55 -1.80
N ILE A 399 18.16 -13.43 -2.32
CA ILE A 399 18.87 -12.72 -3.39
C ILE A 399 20.08 -12.06 -2.75
N ASP A 400 21.27 -12.50 -3.14
CA ASP A 400 22.53 -11.93 -2.68
C ASP A 400 22.85 -10.69 -3.50
N PHE A 401 22.58 -9.51 -2.92
CA PHE A 401 22.99 -8.25 -3.51
C PHE A 401 24.52 -8.00 -3.43
N GLY A 402 25.27 -8.86 -2.74
CA GLY A 402 26.73 -8.82 -2.72
C GLY A 402 27.34 -9.11 -4.08
N ALA A 403 26.64 -9.84 -4.96
CA ALA A 403 27.09 -10.06 -6.35
C ALA A 403 26.92 -8.84 -7.26
N MET A 404 26.32 -7.77 -6.74
CA MET A 404 26.16 -6.49 -7.45
C MET A 404 27.30 -5.48 -7.14
N LYS A 405 28.47 -5.96 -6.68
CA LYS A 405 29.63 -5.09 -6.49
C LYS A 405 30.32 -4.75 -7.81
#